data_9a7dd110e48e18be5ffb8ba6b56081c8
#
_entry.id   9a7dd110e48e18be5ffb8ba6b56081c8
#
_cell.length_a   1.000
_cell.length_b   1.000
_cell.length_c   1.000
_cell.angle_alpha   90.00
_cell.angle_beta   90.00
_cell.angle_gamma   90.00
#
_symmetry.space_group_name_H-M   'P 1'
#
loop_
_entity.id
_entity.type
_entity.pdbx_description
1 polymer ?
#
loop_
_entity_poly.entity_id
_entity_poly.type
_entity_poly.pdbx_seq_one_letter_code
_entity_poly.pdbx_strand_id
1 'polypeptide(L)'
;GTWASPFWFHVSDAVWRQEGDFGTIGVGDDREQWITYRDRLVHQNFIDRSPICPINTLMTHGVILTRFGAVSKTMNYDGIVREMRCAFGCGSSMVELYTDYKLLDEIKNNKGKKGTLWKQLADGMDWQQRNADVLPDVHWVGGNPWDGKKANIYGWAAWNGKKTTLALRNPDVAGQTLITTLRKVFDIPAYIKTTITLR
;
A
#
# COMPACT_ATOMS: atom_id res chain seq x y z
N GLY A 1 17.38 4.38 10.26
CA GLY A 1 17.05 3.33 9.30
C GLY A 1 16.92 1.97 9.95
N THR A 2 15.85 1.26 9.58
CA THR A 2 15.76 -0.14 9.98
C THR A 2 16.76 -0.92 9.14
N TRP A 3 17.79 -1.42 9.76
CA TRP A 3 18.77 -2.31 9.13
C TRP A 3 18.24 -3.74 9.25
N ALA A 4 17.76 -4.30 8.16
CA ALA A 4 17.40 -5.72 8.10
C ALA A 4 18.65 -6.52 7.71
N SER A 5 19.14 -7.36 8.61
CA SER A 5 20.13 -8.37 8.24
C SER A 5 19.46 -9.48 7.43
N PRO A 6 20.07 -10.03 6.38
CA PRO A 6 19.53 -11.18 5.66
C PRO A 6 19.21 -12.39 6.57
N PHE A 7 19.88 -12.50 7.71
CA PHE A 7 19.60 -13.56 8.69
C PHE A 7 18.22 -13.44 9.37
N TRP A 8 17.64 -12.24 9.41
CA TRP A 8 16.28 -12.07 9.96
C TRP A 8 15.22 -12.83 9.17
N PHE A 9 15.40 -13.00 7.86
CA PHE A 9 14.45 -13.72 7.01
C PHE A 9 14.41 -15.24 7.23
N HIS A 10 15.31 -15.78 8.06
CA HIS A 10 15.22 -17.15 8.54
C HIS A 10 14.25 -17.33 9.71
N VAL A 11 13.89 -16.25 10.39
CA VAL A 11 13.11 -16.28 11.64
C VAL A 11 11.95 -15.28 11.65
N SER A 12 11.78 -14.50 10.60
CA SER A 12 10.74 -13.48 10.51
C SER A 12 10.18 -13.40 9.10
N ASP A 13 8.86 -13.44 8.96
CA ASP A 13 8.14 -13.32 7.69
C ASP A 13 8.00 -11.88 7.23
N ALA A 14 8.14 -10.92 8.13
CA ALA A 14 8.03 -9.49 7.84
C ALA A 14 8.99 -8.65 8.66
N VAL A 15 9.37 -7.54 8.09
CA VAL A 15 10.21 -6.50 8.73
C VAL A 15 9.43 -5.21 8.81
N TRP A 16 9.33 -4.65 10.01
CA TRP A 16 8.71 -3.36 10.19
C TRP A 16 9.65 -2.22 9.78
N ARG A 17 9.19 -1.39 8.88
CA ARG A 17 9.88 -0.16 8.50
C ARG A 17 9.56 0.95 9.49
N GLN A 18 10.46 1.23 10.40
CA GLN A 18 10.26 2.12 11.56
C GLN A 18 10.74 3.56 11.32
N GLU A 19 10.75 4.10 10.13
CA GLU A 19 11.33 5.42 9.96
C GLU A 19 10.36 6.48 9.50
N GLY A 20 10.43 7.63 10.19
CA GLY A 20 9.83 8.87 9.72
C GLY A 20 8.33 8.76 9.48
N ASP A 21 7.64 8.00 10.31
CA ASP A 21 6.24 7.65 10.08
C ASP A 21 5.30 8.86 10.12
N PHE A 22 5.79 9.99 10.62
CA PHE A 22 5.00 11.21 10.78
C PHE A 22 5.52 12.32 9.88
N GLY A 23 4.98 12.41 8.70
CA GLY A 23 5.24 13.49 7.77
C GLY A 23 4.10 13.66 6.79
N THR A 24 4.05 14.83 6.19
CA THR A 24 3.09 15.15 5.15
C THR A 24 3.83 15.71 3.94
N ILE A 25 3.51 15.21 2.76
CA ILE A 25 4.12 15.65 1.51
C ILE A 25 3.15 15.44 0.35
N GLY A 26 3.25 16.28 -0.65
CA GLY A 26 2.40 16.20 -1.81
C GLY A 26 1.15 17.06 -1.69
N VAL A 27 0.07 16.63 -2.32
CA VAL A 27 -1.20 17.36 -2.44
C VAL A 27 -2.35 16.59 -1.78
N GLY A 28 -3.50 17.24 -1.65
CA GLY A 28 -4.67 16.68 -1.00
C GLY A 28 -4.75 16.98 0.50
N ASP A 29 -5.61 16.27 1.20
CA ASP A 29 -5.75 16.41 2.64
C ASP A 29 -4.57 15.79 3.42
N ASP A 30 -4.58 15.95 4.73
CA ASP A 30 -3.51 15.44 5.61
C ASP A 30 -3.30 13.92 5.49
N ARG A 31 -4.37 13.16 5.26
CA ARG A 31 -4.30 11.70 5.07
C ARG A 31 -3.66 11.33 3.73
N GLU A 32 -4.03 12.02 2.66
CA GLU A 32 -3.42 11.81 1.34
C GLU A 32 -1.93 12.15 1.34
N GLN A 33 -1.57 13.26 1.97
CA GLN A 33 -0.18 13.68 2.12
C GLN A 33 0.63 12.71 2.98
N TRP A 34 0.04 12.15 4.03
CA TRP A 34 0.65 11.10 4.83
C TRP A 34 0.91 9.82 4.02
N ILE A 35 -0.09 9.30 3.29
CA ILE A 35 0.07 8.11 2.45
C ILE A 35 1.20 8.36 1.44
N THR A 36 1.21 9.51 0.80
CA THR A 36 2.24 9.91 -0.18
C THR A 36 3.62 9.99 0.46
N TYR A 37 3.74 10.57 1.64
CA TYR A 37 4.98 10.65 2.40
C TYR A 37 5.56 9.27 2.68
N ARG A 38 4.76 8.39 3.24
CA ARG A 38 5.16 7.03 3.55
C ARG A 38 5.61 6.25 2.32
N ASP A 39 4.81 6.27 1.28
CA ASP A 39 5.09 5.50 0.07
C ASP A 39 6.30 6.07 -0.69
N ARG A 40 6.53 7.40 -0.62
CA ARG A 40 7.78 8.00 -1.09
C ARG A 40 8.99 7.49 -0.32
N LEU A 41 8.90 7.35 0.99
CA LEU A 41 10.01 6.79 1.78
C LEU A 41 10.29 5.32 1.42
N VAL A 42 9.25 4.52 1.17
CA VAL A 42 9.42 3.16 0.65
C VAL A 42 10.13 3.18 -0.69
N HIS A 43 9.69 4.03 -1.62
CA HIS A 43 10.34 4.17 -2.93
C HIS A 43 11.83 4.52 -2.78
N GLN A 44 12.15 5.60 -2.08
CA GLN A 44 13.51 6.11 -1.95
C GLN A 44 14.45 5.20 -1.16
N ASN A 45 13.95 4.57 -0.10
CA ASN A 45 14.80 3.82 0.84
C ASN A 45 14.82 2.32 0.57
N PHE A 46 13.89 1.83 -0.22
CA PHE A 46 13.77 0.42 -0.53
C PHE A 46 13.87 0.17 -2.05
N ILE A 47 12.94 0.72 -2.85
CA ILE A 47 12.89 0.42 -4.29
C ILE A 47 14.14 0.95 -5.03
N ASP A 48 14.54 2.19 -4.79
CA ASP A 48 15.71 2.81 -5.45
C ASP A 48 17.06 2.22 -5.01
N ARG A 49 17.08 1.38 -3.95
CA ARG A 49 18.32 0.86 -3.35
C ARG A 49 18.56 -0.62 -3.57
N SER A 50 17.93 -1.23 -4.56
CA SER A 50 18.06 -2.65 -4.85
C SER A 50 17.75 -3.52 -3.63
N PRO A 51 16.49 -3.68 -3.28
CA PRO A 51 16.06 -4.34 -2.06
C PRO A 51 16.56 -5.79 -1.99
N ILE A 52 16.94 -6.23 -0.79
CA ILE A 52 17.41 -7.60 -0.50
C ILE A 52 16.27 -8.57 -0.18
N CYS A 53 15.04 -8.10 -0.14
CA CYS A 53 13.85 -8.90 0.17
C CYS A 53 12.67 -8.42 -0.66
N PRO A 54 11.66 -9.28 -0.84
CA PRO A 54 10.43 -8.90 -1.52
C PRO A 54 9.69 -7.76 -0.79
N ILE A 55 9.04 -6.89 -1.54
CA ILE A 55 8.32 -5.74 -0.97
C ILE A 55 7.17 -6.15 -0.03
N ASN A 56 6.57 -7.32 -0.25
CA ASN A 56 5.51 -7.85 0.61
C ASN A 56 5.98 -8.24 2.01
N THR A 57 7.27 -8.43 2.21
CA THR A 57 7.86 -8.66 3.54
C THR A 57 8.03 -7.39 4.34
N LEU A 58 7.84 -6.23 3.70
CA LEU A 58 7.99 -4.94 4.33
C LEU A 58 6.64 -4.45 4.85
N MET A 59 6.47 -4.45 6.17
CA MET A 59 5.35 -3.76 6.79
C MET A 59 5.61 -2.26 6.76
N THR A 60 4.88 -1.55 5.92
CA THR A 60 5.09 -0.12 5.71
C THR A 60 4.53 0.71 6.85
N HIS A 61 3.32 0.44 7.30
CA HIS A 61 2.70 0.94 8.53
C HIS A 61 1.29 0.33 8.67
N GLY A 62 0.68 0.55 9.84
CA GLY A 62 -0.70 0.17 10.07
C GLY A 62 -1.69 1.23 9.57
N VAL A 63 -2.93 0.82 9.48
CA VAL A 63 -4.07 1.71 9.21
C VAL A 63 -4.47 2.40 10.52
N ILE A 64 -4.41 3.72 10.54
CA ILE A 64 -4.73 4.52 11.71
C ILE A 64 -6.18 5.00 11.64
N LEU A 65 -7.02 4.45 12.49
CA LEU A 65 -8.43 4.85 12.60
C LEU A 65 -8.66 5.96 13.63
N THR A 66 -7.79 6.07 14.60
CA THR A 66 -7.90 7.07 15.68
C THR A 66 -7.21 8.39 15.30
N ARG A 67 -7.48 9.42 16.07
CA ARG A 67 -6.75 10.69 15.95
C ARG A 67 -5.35 10.51 16.52
N PHE A 68 -4.33 10.64 15.67
CA PHE A 68 -2.96 10.47 16.07
C PHE A 68 -2.05 11.53 15.42
N GLY A 69 -1.56 12.45 16.23
CA GLY A 69 -0.61 13.48 15.79
C GLY A 69 -1.12 14.34 14.61
N ALA A 70 -0.24 14.59 13.65
CA ALA A 70 -0.56 15.39 12.46
C ALA A 70 -1.39 14.64 11.41
N VAL A 71 -1.52 13.31 11.55
CA VAL A 71 -2.00 12.42 10.47
C VAL A 71 -3.50 12.32 10.38
N SER A 72 -4.21 12.54 11.48
CA SER A 72 -5.66 12.40 11.50
C SER A 72 -6.31 13.46 12.38
N LYS A 73 -6.06 14.71 12.07
CA LYS A 73 -6.73 15.85 12.73
C LYS A 73 -8.24 15.74 12.58
N THR A 74 -8.69 15.17 11.48
CA THR A 74 -10.11 14.88 11.20
C THR A 74 -10.30 13.44 10.80
N MET A 75 -11.42 12.83 11.20
CA MET A 75 -11.82 11.49 10.76
C MET A 75 -12.31 11.57 9.31
N ASN A 76 -11.38 11.51 8.37
CA ASN A 76 -11.69 11.38 6.96
C ASN A 76 -11.87 9.90 6.60
N TYR A 77 -13.12 9.42 6.60
CA TYR A 77 -13.43 8.01 6.32
C TYR A 77 -13.02 7.57 4.92
N ASP A 78 -13.17 8.42 3.93
CA ASP A 78 -12.80 8.11 2.55
C ASP A 78 -11.27 7.98 2.43
N GLY A 79 -10.52 8.82 3.13
CA GLY A 79 -9.06 8.73 3.25
C GLY A 79 -8.60 7.46 3.95
N ILE A 80 -9.28 7.05 5.04
CA ILE A 80 -9.01 5.79 5.72
C ILE A 80 -9.22 4.59 4.78
N VAL A 81 -10.29 4.60 3.99
CA VAL A 81 -10.56 3.52 3.02
C VAL A 81 -9.46 3.47 1.95
N ARG A 82 -9.00 4.64 1.45
CA ARG A 82 -7.88 4.68 0.50
C ARG A 82 -6.60 4.15 1.12
N GLU A 83 -6.30 4.49 2.38
CA GLU A 83 -5.15 3.95 3.10
C GLU A 83 -5.23 2.43 3.27
N MET A 84 -6.40 1.89 3.65
CA MET A 84 -6.63 0.45 3.70
C MET A 84 -6.34 -0.22 2.35
N ARG A 85 -6.84 0.35 1.26
CA ARG A 85 -6.59 -0.17 -0.09
C ARG A 85 -5.11 -0.17 -0.46
N CYS A 86 -4.35 0.85 -0.06
CA CYS A 86 -2.90 0.87 -0.25
C CYS A 86 -2.22 -0.21 0.61
N ALA A 87 -2.60 -0.33 1.88
CA ALA A 87 -2.03 -1.32 2.80
C ALA A 87 -2.24 -2.77 2.33
N PHE A 88 -3.40 -3.08 1.76
CA PHE A 88 -3.66 -4.39 1.16
C PHE A 88 -3.05 -4.53 -0.24
N GLY A 89 -3.16 -3.49 -1.06
CA GLY A 89 -2.70 -3.51 -2.46
C GLY A 89 -1.19 -3.68 -2.62
N CYS A 90 -0.39 -3.23 -1.66
CA CYS A 90 1.06 -3.47 -1.64
C CYS A 90 1.43 -4.92 -1.27
N GLY A 91 0.45 -5.75 -0.93
CA GLY A 91 0.67 -7.16 -0.65
C GLY A 91 1.38 -7.43 0.67
N SER A 92 1.48 -6.45 1.56
CA SER A 92 2.14 -6.64 2.86
C SER A 92 1.57 -7.84 3.60
N SER A 93 2.46 -8.71 4.09
CA SER A 93 2.08 -9.90 4.86
C SER A 93 1.50 -9.57 6.22
N MET A 94 1.68 -8.34 6.68
CA MET A 94 1.17 -7.87 7.96
C MET A 94 0.57 -6.46 7.81
N VAL A 95 -0.67 -6.29 8.28
CA VAL A 95 -1.36 -5.00 8.37
C VAL A 95 -1.79 -4.79 9.82
N GLU A 96 -1.29 -3.74 10.43
CA GLU A 96 -1.70 -3.33 11.78
C GLU A 96 -2.90 -2.38 11.72
N LEU A 97 -3.74 -2.45 12.74
CA LEU A 97 -4.88 -1.56 12.93
C LEU A 97 -4.70 -0.77 14.23
N TYR A 98 -4.48 0.54 14.10
CA TYR A 98 -4.38 1.45 15.25
C TYR A 98 -5.74 2.08 15.53
N THR A 99 -6.31 1.75 16.67
CA THR A 99 -7.63 2.24 17.07
C THR A 99 -7.79 2.22 18.58
N ASP A 100 -8.81 2.89 19.09
CA ASP A 100 -9.28 2.73 20.47
C ASP A 100 -10.61 1.97 20.52
N TYR A 101 -10.93 1.42 21.69
CA TYR A 101 -12.12 0.58 21.86
C TYR A 101 -13.43 1.34 21.66
N LYS A 102 -13.48 2.65 21.98
CA LYS A 102 -14.70 3.47 21.78
C LYS A 102 -14.99 3.64 20.31
N LEU A 103 -13.93 3.91 19.52
CA LEU A 103 -14.05 4.04 18.07
C LEU A 103 -14.46 2.70 17.44
N LEU A 104 -13.91 1.58 17.92
CA LEU A 104 -14.34 0.24 17.48
C LEU A 104 -15.82 0.01 17.72
N ASP A 105 -16.34 0.35 18.89
CA ASP A 105 -17.77 0.24 19.20
C ASP A 105 -18.62 1.15 18.32
N GLU A 106 -18.18 2.39 18.08
CA GLU A 106 -18.85 3.30 17.18
C GLU A 106 -18.91 2.75 15.74
N ILE A 107 -17.81 2.20 15.23
CA ILE A 107 -17.75 1.60 13.89
C ILE A 107 -18.65 0.38 13.81
N LYS A 108 -18.60 -0.50 14.80
CA LYS A 108 -19.39 -1.73 14.86
C LYS A 108 -20.90 -1.46 14.89
N ASN A 109 -21.32 -0.45 15.65
CA ASN A 109 -22.74 -0.16 15.88
C ASN A 109 -23.32 0.84 14.88
N ASN A 110 -22.51 1.47 14.04
CA ASN A 110 -22.95 2.49 13.09
C ASN A 110 -23.18 1.89 11.70
N LYS A 111 -24.43 1.96 11.23
CA LYS A 111 -24.83 1.50 9.89
C LYS A 111 -24.49 2.50 8.77
N GLY A 112 -24.01 3.70 9.10
CA GLY A 112 -23.60 4.72 8.15
C GLY A 112 -22.17 4.52 7.62
N LYS A 113 -21.53 5.61 7.17
CA LYS A 113 -20.15 5.59 6.65
C LYS A 113 -19.14 4.91 7.56
N LYS A 114 -19.26 5.06 8.88
CA LYS A 114 -18.39 4.40 9.86
C LYS A 114 -18.48 2.88 9.79
N GLY A 115 -19.69 2.32 9.69
CA GLY A 115 -19.90 0.87 9.59
C GLY A 115 -19.28 0.24 8.35
N THR A 116 -19.09 1.03 7.27
CA THR A 116 -18.45 0.53 6.05
C THR A 116 -16.95 0.26 6.23
N LEU A 117 -16.29 0.83 7.25
CA LEU A 117 -14.87 0.58 7.51
C LEU A 117 -14.58 -0.89 7.83
N TRP A 118 -15.43 -1.55 8.63
CA TRP A 118 -15.31 -2.98 8.88
C TRP A 118 -15.46 -3.81 7.61
N LYS A 119 -16.42 -3.43 6.77
CA LYS A 119 -16.59 -4.11 5.49
C LYS A 119 -15.38 -3.92 4.59
N GLN A 120 -14.83 -2.71 4.49
CA GLN A 120 -13.62 -2.45 3.69
C GLN A 120 -12.41 -3.21 4.23
N LEU A 121 -12.26 -3.31 5.54
CA LEU A 121 -11.20 -4.10 6.16
C LEU A 121 -11.36 -5.59 5.82
N ALA A 122 -12.57 -6.13 5.99
CA ALA A 122 -12.87 -7.52 5.65
C ALA A 122 -12.66 -7.81 4.16
N ASP A 123 -13.15 -6.94 3.27
CA ASP A 123 -12.97 -7.06 1.82
C ASP A 123 -11.47 -7.05 1.44
N GLY A 124 -10.66 -6.22 2.10
CA GLY A 124 -9.21 -6.16 1.90
C GLY A 124 -8.50 -7.45 2.36
N MET A 125 -8.86 -7.97 3.51
CA MET A 125 -8.34 -9.24 4.03
C MET A 125 -8.71 -10.40 3.11
N ASP A 126 -9.97 -10.48 2.69
CA ASP A 126 -10.44 -11.45 1.71
C ASP A 126 -9.69 -11.36 0.38
N TRP A 127 -9.45 -10.14 -0.08
CA TRP A 127 -8.69 -9.92 -1.31
C TRP A 127 -7.25 -10.43 -1.17
N GLN A 128 -6.56 -10.14 -0.07
CA GLN A 128 -5.21 -10.66 0.19
C GLN A 128 -5.22 -12.19 0.26
N GLN A 129 -6.15 -12.78 0.98
CA GLN A 129 -6.24 -14.23 1.12
C GLN A 129 -6.47 -14.91 -0.23
N ARG A 130 -7.37 -14.38 -1.06
CA ARG A 130 -7.60 -14.90 -2.42
C ARG A 130 -6.41 -14.73 -3.36
N ASN A 131 -5.48 -13.83 -3.06
CA ASN A 131 -4.31 -13.52 -3.87
C ASN A 131 -2.99 -13.94 -3.23
N ALA A 132 -3.03 -14.68 -2.11
CA ALA A 132 -1.85 -15.11 -1.38
C ALA A 132 -0.84 -15.93 -2.23
N ASP A 133 -1.32 -16.56 -3.29
CA ASP A 133 -0.51 -17.33 -4.24
C ASP A 133 0.31 -16.46 -5.21
N VAL A 134 -0.07 -15.20 -5.40
CA VAL A 134 0.61 -14.29 -6.35
C VAL A 134 1.30 -13.12 -5.66
N LEU A 135 0.85 -12.70 -4.49
CA LEU A 135 1.41 -11.57 -3.75
C LEU A 135 2.90 -11.70 -3.35
N PRO A 136 3.50 -12.90 -3.18
CA PRO A 136 4.95 -12.99 -2.99
C PRO A 136 5.78 -12.39 -4.13
N ASP A 137 5.22 -12.29 -5.34
CA ASP A 137 5.86 -11.68 -6.51
C ASP A 137 5.58 -10.16 -6.64
N VAL A 138 4.97 -9.54 -5.65
CA VAL A 138 4.61 -8.13 -5.74
C VAL A 138 5.83 -7.22 -5.90
N HIS A 139 5.75 -6.30 -6.86
CA HIS A 139 6.77 -5.32 -7.15
C HIS A 139 6.16 -3.93 -7.40
N TRP A 140 7.00 -2.92 -7.36
CA TRP A 140 6.60 -1.53 -7.57
C TRP A 140 6.33 -1.22 -9.04
N VAL A 141 5.29 -0.44 -9.30
CA VAL A 141 4.93 0.07 -10.63
C VAL A 141 4.80 1.58 -10.59
N GLY A 142 5.25 2.24 -11.65
CA GLY A 142 5.19 3.70 -11.76
C GLY A 142 6.40 4.39 -11.16
N GLY A 143 6.25 5.68 -10.87
CA GLY A 143 7.34 6.54 -10.43
C GLY A 143 7.40 6.72 -8.90
N ASN A 144 8.30 7.62 -8.49
CA ASN A 144 8.32 8.14 -7.12
C ASN A 144 6.99 8.88 -6.85
N PRO A 145 6.28 8.55 -5.76
CA PRO A 145 5.00 9.20 -5.42
C PRO A 145 5.03 10.73 -5.41
N TRP A 146 6.18 11.30 -5.04
CA TRP A 146 6.41 12.73 -5.03
C TRP A 146 7.87 13.06 -5.36
N ASP A 147 8.12 13.72 -6.47
CA ASP A 147 9.47 14.07 -6.93
C ASP A 147 10.01 15.39 -6.37
N GLY A 148 9.26 16.06 -5.52
CA GLY A 148 9.56 17.37 -4.95
C GLY A 148 8.76 18.51 -5.58
N LYS A 149 8.09 18.26 -6.72
CA LYS A 149 7.31 19.25 -7.47
C LYS A 149 5.90 18.76 -7.80
N LYS A 150 5.77 17.48 -8.15
CA LYS A 150 4.51 16.89 -8.56
C LYS A 150 4.32 15.48 -7.98
N ALA A 151 3.08 15.10 -7.88
CA ALA A 151 2.66 13.74 -7.61
C ALA A 151 2.71 12.89 -8.89
N ASN A 152 3.09 11.63 -8.77
CA ASN A 152 3.13 10.70 -9.90
C ASN A 152 2.33 9.43 -9.56
N ILE A 153 1.64 8.87 -10.56
CA ILE A 153 0.96 7.58 -10.40
C ILE A 153 1.98 6.49 -10.07
N TYR A 154 1.64 5.67 -9.11
CA TYR A 154 2.40 4.51 -8.71
C TYR A 154 1.48 3.39 -8.21
N GLY A 155 2.06 2.27 -7.90
CA GLY A 155 1.34 1.16 -7.30
C GLY A 155 2.14 -0.11 -7.23
N TRP A 156 1.42 -1.21 -7.22
CA TRP A 156 1.97 -2.54 -7.01
C TRP A 156 1.34 -3.51 -7.99
N ALA A 157 2.16 -4.36 -8.56
CA ALA A 157 1.71 -5.43 -9.44
C ALA A 157 2.37 -6.75 -9.02
N ALA A 158 1.70 -7.85 -9.30
CA ALA A 158 2.24 -9.18 -9.11
C ALA A 158 1.79 -10.13 -10.23
N TRP A 159 2.61 -11.12 -10.54
CA TRP A 159 2.34 -12.13 -11.56
C TRP A 159 3.05 -13.46 -11.23
N ASN A 160 2.32 -14.56 -11.24
CA ASN A 160 2.88 -15.90 -10.99
C ASN A 160 2.77 -16.87 -12.19
N GLY A 161 2.54 -16.33 -13.39
CA GLY A 161 2.32 -17.14 -14.60
C GLY A 161 0.87 -17.53 -14.87
N LYS A 162 0.00 -17.48 -13.87
CA LYS A 162 -1.42 -17.88 -13.97
C LYS A 162 -2.36 -16.74 -13.58
N LYS A 163 -1.94 -15.89 -12.68
CA LYS A 163 -2.74 -14.85 -12.04
C LYS A 163 -1.94 -13.57 -11.93
N THR A 164 -2.64 -12.47 -12.00
CA THR A 164 -2.07 -11.13 -11.83
C THR A 164 -2.87 -10.34 -10.81
N THR A 165 -2.21 -9.43 -10.11
CA THR A 165 -2.84 -8.36 -9.34
C THR A 165 -2.23 -7.02 -9.72
N LEU A 166 -3.04 -5.98 -9.74
CA LEU A 166 -2.61 -4.61 -9.98
C LEU A 166 -3.39 -3.67 -9.09
N ALA A 167 -2.69 -2.93 -8.24
CA ALA A 167 -3.22 -1.86 -7.43
C ALA A 167 -2.49 -0.56 -7.78
N LEU A 168 -3.21 0.44 -8.24
CA LEU A 168 -2.65 1.75 -8.59
C LEU A 168 -3.21 2.83 -7.69
N ARG A 169 -2.36 3.78 -7.35
CA ARG A 169 -2.75 5.01 -6.67
C ARG A 169 -2.36 6.22 -7.51
N ASN A 170 -3.31 7.14 -7.66
CA ASN A 170 -3.05 8.51 -8.09
C ASN A 170 -2.96 9.39 -6.84
N PRO A 171 -1.78 9.89 -6.45
CA PRO A 171 -1.63 10.75 -5.28
C PRO A 171 -1.96 12.23 -5.56
N ASP A 172 -2.41 12.56 -6.77
CA ASP A 172 -2.81 13.91 -7.17
C ASP A 172 -4.32 14.10 -6.99
N VAL A 173 -4.73 15.35 -6.80
CA VAL A 173 -6.14 15.76 -6.82
C VAL A 173 -6.69 15.80 -8.25
N ALA A 174 -5.83 15.98 -9.25
CA ALA A 174 -6.16 15.93 -10.65
C ALA A 174 -6.04 14.52 -11.21
N GLY A 175 -6.84 14.21 -12.24
CA GLY A 175 -6.70 12.96 -12.98
C GLY A 175 -5.35 12.89 -13.69
N GLN A 176 -4.67 11.75 -13.61
CA GLN A 176 -3.42 11.49 -14.32
C GLN A 176 -3.55 10.26 -15.21
N THR A 177 -2.69 10.16 -16.21
CA THR A 177 -2.62 9.01 -17.11
C THR A 177 -1.27 8.33 -16.98
N LEU A 178 -1.29 7.02 -16.72
CA LEU A 178 -0.11 6.16 -16.78
C LEU A 178 -0.11 5.41 -18.11
N ILE A 179 0.84 5.72 -18.98
CA ILE A 179 1.05 5.02 -20.26
C ILE A 179 2.15 3.97 -20.05
N THR A 180 1.80 2.70 -20.22
CA THR A 180 2.71 1.58 -20.01
C THR A 180 2.23 0.35 -20.80
N THR A 181 2.99 -0.74 -20.75
CA THR A 181 2.60 -2.04 -21.32
C THR A 181 2.32 -3.03 -20.20
N LEU A 182 1.41 -3.97 -20.41
CA LEU A 182 1.15 -5.03 -19.43
C LEU A 182 2.41 -5.83 -19.10
N ARG A 183 3.26 -6.07 -20.10
CA ARG A 183 4.54 -6.75 -19.91
C ARG A 183 5.45 -6.01 -18.90
N LYS A 184 5.52 -4.69 -19.01
CA LYS A 184 6.30 -3.85 -18.09
C LYS A 184 5.66 -3.75 -16.71
N VAL A 185 4.32 -3.68 -16.66
CA VAL A 185 3.58 -3.59 -15.39
C VAL A 185 3.77 -4.85 -14.56
N PHE A 186 3.72 -6.03 -15.19
CA PHE A 186 3.81 -7.32 -14.51
C PHE A 186 5.20 -7.97 -14.57
N ASP A 187 6.20 -7.22 -15.03
CA ASP A 187 7.60 -7.68 -15.19
C ASP A 187 7.72 -9.04 -15.91
N ILE A 188 6.86 -9.25 -16.92
CA ILE A 188 6.79 -10.52 -17.65
C ILE A 188 8.03 -10.68 -18.53
N PRO A 189 8.84 -11.75 -18.37
CA PRO A 189 10.00 -12.00 -19.18
C PRO A 189 9.70 -12.01 -20.69
N ALA A 190 10.63 -11.50 -21.51
CA ALA A 190 10.39 -11.32 -22.93
C ALA A 190 10.08 -12.62 -23.68
N TYR A 191 10.63 -13.75 -23.22
CA TYR A 191 10.42 -15.08 -23.82
C TYR A 191 9.05 -15.69 -23.49
N ILE A 192 8.32 -15.15 -22.52
CA ILE A 192 6.97 -15.62 -22.17
C ILE A 192 5.94 -15.04 -23.14
N LYS A 193 5.21 -15.91 -23.83
CA LYS A 193 4.02 -15.55 -24.59
C LYS A 193 2.79 -15.79 -23.70
N THR A 194 2.06 -14.73 -23.35
CA THR A 194 0.88 -14.83 -22.50
C THR A 194 -0.20 -13.83 -22.93
N THR A 195 -1.43 -14.15 -22.60
CA THR A 195 -2.57 -13.25 -22.72
C THR A 195 -3.08 -12.95 -21.32
N ILE A 196 -3.31 -11.68 -21.03
CA ILE A 196 -3.89 -11.22 -19.76
C ILE A 196 -5.31 -10.77 -20.00
N THR A 197 -6.24 -11.34 -19.25
CA THR A 197 -7.65 -10.90 -19.24
C THR A 197 -7.87 -10.06 -18.00
N LEU A 198 -8.29 -8.82 -18.17
CA LEU A 198 -8.70 -7.93 -17.08
C LEU A 198 -10.14 -8.27 -16.66
N ARG A 199 -10.37 -8.40 -15.36
CA ARG A 199 -11.66 -8.67 -14.74
C ARG A 199 -11.97 -7.66 -13.65
#